data_ec16c9c02db30e242fc4f7f05173c0f8
#
_entry.id   ec16c9c02db30e242fc4f7f05173c0f8
#
_cell.length_a   1.000
_cell.length_b   1.000
_cell.length_c   1.000
_cell.angle_alpha   90.00
_cell.angle_beta   90.00
_cell.angle_gamma   90.00
#
_symmetry.space_group_name_H-M   'P 1'
#
loop_
_entity.id
_entity.type
_entity.pdbx_description
1 polymer ?
#
loop_
_entity_poly.entity_id
_entity_poly.type
_entity_poly.pdbx_seq_one_letter_code
_entity_poly.pdbx_strand_id
1 'polypeptide(L)'
;MAERNDMTAALVTAYTSPQLAAINEYLEAEKAVRVAAGILGLDADLMIAEAEGLTRATTFSNVEALYFVADQAASGKREVNGHA
;
A
#
# COMPACT_ATOMS: atom_id res chain seq x y z
N MET A 1 15.54 -15.05 -20.51
CA MET A 1 14.72 -14.05 -20.39
C MET A 1 13.29 -14.36 -20.55
N ALA A 2 12.99 -15.22 -21.40
CA ALA A 2 11.61 -15.51 -21.60
C ALA A 2 10.99 -16.08 -20.35
N GLU A 3 11.74 -16.79 -19.58
CA GLU A 3 11.12 -17.46 -18.50
C GLU A 3 10.67 -16.52 -17.42
N ARG A 4 11.41 -15.50 -17.16
CA ARG A 4 10.99 -14.64 -16.11
C ARG A 4 9.70 -13.91 -16.46
N ASN A 5 9.30 -14.04 -17.68
CA ASN A 5 8.12 -13.34 -18.11
C ASN A 5 6.86 -14.15 -18.06
N ASP A 6 6.93 -15.35 -17.57
CA ASP A 6 5.73 -16.17 -17.54
C ASP A 6 4.63 -15.47 -16.79
N MET A 7 4.89 -15.01 -15.58
CA MET A 7 3.87 -14.34 -14.83
C MET A 7 3.52 -12.98 -15.42
N THR A 8 4.54 -12.27 -15.91
CA THR A 8 4.29 -10.98 -16.53
C THR A 8 3.41 -11.13 -17.75
N ALA A 9 3.71 -12.13 -18.57
CA ALA A 9 2.92 -12.37 -19.76
C ALA A 9 1.48 -12.72 -19.40
N ALA A 10 1.28 -13.49 -18.33
CA ALA A 10 -0.05 -13.83 -17.91
C ALA A 10 -0.81 -12.60 -17.46
N LEU A 11 -0.15 -11.69 -16.75
CA LEU A 11 -0.81 -10.46 -16.33
C LEU A 11 -1.17 -9.59 -17.51
N VAL A 12 -0.26 -9.46 -18.45
CA VAL A 12 -0.53 -8.65 -19.62
C VAL A 12 -1.70 -9.21 -20.41
N THR A 13 -1.82 -10.53 -20.46
CA THR A 13 -2.92 -11.16 -21.17
C THR A 13 -4.23 -10.99 -20.42
N ALA A 14 -4.18 -11.05 -19.08
CA ALA A 14 -5.40 -11.07 -18.27
C ALA A 14 -5.97 -9.69 -17.99
N TYR A 15 -5.16 -8.64 -18.04
CA TYR A 15 -5.62 -7.32 -17.65
C TYR A 15 -5.36 -6.27 -18.72
N THR A 16 -6.21 -5.26 -18.73
CA THR A 16 -6.01 -4.12 -19.63
C THR A 16 -4.89 -3.25 -19.07
N SER A 17 -4.39 -2.33 -19.92
CA SER A 17 -3.35 -1.43 -19.47
C SER A 17 -3.75 -0.57 -18.28
N PRO A 18 -4.96 0.01 -18.26
CA PRO A 18 -5.35 0.76 -17.05
C PRO A 18 -5.42 -0.11 -15.82
N GLN A 19 -5.83 -1.37 -15.98
CA GLN A 19 -5.89 -2.27 -14.83
C GLN A 19 -4.49 -2.57 -14.31
N LEU A 20 -3.55 -2.80 -15.23
CA LEU A 20 -2.17 -3.05 -14.82
C LEU A 20 -1.57 -1.84 -14.12
N ALA A 21 -1.88 -0.65 -14.61
CA ALA A 21 -1.39 0.56 -13.96
C ALA A 21 -1.96 0.68 -12.56
N ALA A 22 -3.23 0.37 -12.39
CA ALA A 22 -3.87 0.46 -11.09
C ALA A 22 -3.27 -0.56 -10.12
N ILE A 23 -3.02 -1.76 -10.59
CA ILE A 23 -2.41 -2.79 -9.76
C ILE A 23 -1.01 -2.35 -9.34
N ASN A 24 -0.26 -1.81 -10.27
CA ASN A 24 1.08 -1.37 -9.98
C ASN A 24 1.07 -0.23 -8.95
N GLU A 25 0.16 0.70 -9.09
CA GLU A 25 0.01 1.79 -8.14
C GLU A 25 -0.27 1.26 -6.74
N TYR A 26 -1.15 0.29 -6.66
CA TYR A 26 -1.49 -0.30 -5.36
C TYR A 26 -0.28 -0.98 -4.74
N LEU A 27 0.46 -1.72 -5.54
CA LEU A 27 1.64 -2.42 -5.03
C LEU A 27 2.70 -1.43 -4.57
N GLU A 28 2.85 -0.32 -5.26
CA GLU A 28 3.80 0.68 -4.84
C GLU A 28 3.38 1.33 -3.52
N ALA A 29 2.08 1.58 -3.38
CA ALA A 29 1.58 2.15 -2.15
C ALA A 29 1.75 1.19 -0.98
N GLU A 30 1.49 -0.09 -1.22
CA GLU A 30 1.66 -1.09 -0.19
C GLU A 30 3.12 -1.19 0.21
N LYS A 31 4.01 -1.13 -0.77
CA LYS A 31 5.43 -1.16 -0.48
C LYS A 31 5.85 0.04 0.37
N ALA A 32 5.28 1.20 0.10
CA ALA A 32 5.60 2.39 0.89
C ALA A 32 5.22 2.17 2.35
N VAL A 33 4.08 1.53 2.59
CA VAL A 33 3.68 1.24 3.96
C VAL A 33 4.66 0.28 4.61
N ARG A 34 5.06 -0.76 3.90
CA ARG A 34 5.98 -1.75 4.47
C ARG A 34 7.35 -1.15 4.76
N VAL A 35 7.82 -0.27 3.88
CA VAL A 35 9.10 0.39 4.10
C VAL A 35 9.01 1.29 5.33
N ALA A 36 7.95 2.08 5.42
CA ALA A 36 7.79 2.95 6.58
C ALA A 36 7.70 2.15 7.86
N ALA A 37 6.95 1.07 7.84
CA ALA A 37 6.81 0.22 9.02
C ALA A 37 8.16 -0.36 9.43
N GLY A 38 8.94 -0.81 8.46
CA GLY A 38 10.25 -1.38 8.77
C GLY A 38 11.19 -0.37 9.39
N ILE A 39 11.19 0.84 8.86
CA ILE A 39 12.06 1.87 9.38
C ILE A 39 11.66 2.28 10.79
N LEU A 40 10.35 2.35 11.03
CA LEU A 40 9.85 2.84 12.30
C LEU A 40 9.58 1.74 13.33
N GLY A 41 9.78 0.50 12.96
CA GLY A 41 9.54 -0.59 13.89
C GLY A 41 8.07 -0.86 14.14
N LEU A 42 7.24 -0.58 13.15
CA LEU A 42 5.81 -0.78 13.29
C LEU A 42 5.35 -2.03 12.55
N ASP A 43 4.12 -2.44 12.82
CA ASP A 43 3.55 -3.63 12.19
C ASP A 43 2.90 -3.23 10.87
N ALA A 44 3.51 -3.65 9.77
CA ALA A 44 3.01 -3.28 8.44
C ALA A 44 1.61 -3.84 8.20
N ASP A 45 1.34 -5.05 8.67
CA ASP A 45 0.03 -5.64 8.44
C ASP A 45 -1.07 -4.86 9.15
N LEU A 46 -0.78 -4.37 10.34
CA LEU A 46 -1.75 -3.53 11.05
C LEU A 46 -1.97 -2.22 10.31
N MET A 47 -0.91 -1.64 9.76
CA MET A 47 -1.04 -0.40 9.02
C MET A 47 -1.89 -0.61 7.77
N ILE A 48 -1.69 -1.72 7.09
CA ILE A 48 -2.48 -2.00 5.90
C ILE A 48 -3.95 -2.22 6.27
N ALA A 49 -4.19 -2.89 7.39
CA ALA A 49 -5.56 -3.07 7.85
C ALA A 49 -6.21 -1.73 8.20
N GLU A 50 -5.45 -0.81 8.78
CA GLU A 50 -5.95 0.52 9.05
C GLU A 50 -6.32 1.24 7.76
N ALA A 51 -5.49 1.09 6.74
CA ALA A 51 -5.77 1.72 5.46
C ALA A 51 -7.06 1.17 4.86
N GLU A 52 -7.27 -0.13 4.98
CA GLU A 52 -8.51 -0.73 4.49
C GLU A 52 -9.71 -0.18 5.23
N GLY A 53 -9.56 0.04 6.54
CA GLY A 53 -10.62 0.64 7.32
C GLY A 53 -10.92 2.05 6.86
N LEU A 54 -9.89 2.82 6.54
CA LEU A 54 -10.08 4.17 6.03
C LEU A 54 -10.81 4.16 4.71
N THR A 55 -10.48 3.23 3.84
CA THR A 55 -11.15 3.14 2.55
C THR A 55 -12.65 2.91 2.73
N ARG A 56 -13.02 2.12 3.73
CA ARG A 56 -14.44 1.86 3.99
C ARG A 56 -15.12 3.03 4.69
N ALA A 57 -14.37 3.77 5.49
CA ALA A 57 -14.97 4.82 6.30
C ALA A 57 -14.95 6.20 5.66
N THR A 58 -14.16 6.39 4.62
CA THR A 58 -14.00 7.69 3.98
C THR A 58 -14.11 7.54 2.48
N THR A 59 -13.78 8.63 1.77
CA THR A 59 -13.77 8.57 0.32
C THR A 59 -12.38 8.24 -0.24
N PHE A 60 -11.45 7.91 0.62
CA PHE A 60 -10.12 7.52 0.15
C PHE A 60 -10.19 6.26 -0.70
N SER A 61 -9.42 6.24 -1.78
CA SER A 61 -9.21 5.00 -2.51
C SER A 61 -8.22 4.15 -1.73
N ASN A 62 -8.06 2.90 -2.15
CA ASN A 62 -7.08 2.03 -1.51
C ASN A 62 -5.69 2.64 -1.51
N VAL A 63 -5.30 3.21 -2.65
CA VAL A 63 -3.97 3.79 -2.79
C VAL A 63 -3.83 5.01 -1.88
N GLU A 64 -4.84 5.87 -1.88
CA GLU A 64 -4.79 7.05 -1.04
C GLU A 64 -4.71 6.70 0.43
N ALA A 65 -5.46 5.70 0.84
CA ALA A 65 -5.46 5.29 2.24
C ALA A 65 -4.10 4.74 2.66
N LEU A 66 -3.46 3.96 1.78
CA LEU A 66 -2.15 3.41 2.09
C LEU A 66 -1.13 4.52 2.26
N TYR A 67 -1.10 5.47 1.33
CA TYR A 67 -0.16 6.57 1.47
C TYR A 67 -0.46 7.44 2.68
N PHE A 68 -1.74 7.60 2.98
CA PHE A 68 -2.11 8.38 4.15
C PHE A 68 -1.57 7.75 5.43
N VAL A 69 -1.74 6.44 5.56
CA VAL A 69 -1.25 5.74 6.76
C VAL A 69 0.26 5.80 6.83
N ALA A 70 0.94 5.61 5.71
CA ALA A 70 2.40 5.68 5.68
C ALA A 70 2.88 7.07 6.06
N ASP A 71 2.21 8.09 5.56
CA ASP A 71 2.60 9.45 5.84
C ASP A 71 2.36 9.82 7.30
N GLN A 72 1.26 9.36 7.86
CA GLN A 72 0.99 9.59 9.27
C GLN A 72 2.04 8.94 10.14
N ALA A 73 2.43 7.73 9.81
CA ALA A 73 3.46 7.04 10.56
C ALA A 73 4.78 7.80 10.47
N ALA A 74 5.14 8.23 9.26
CA ALA A 74 6.39 8.93 9.06
C ALA A 74 6.44 10.25 9.79
N SER A 75 5.29 10.88 9.96
CA SER A 75 5.26 12.17 10.64
C SER A 75 5.07 11.99 12.15
N GLY A 76 4.96 10.76 12.61
CA GLY A 76 4.83 10.51 14.04
C GLY A 76 3.45 10.70 14.59
N LYS A 77 2.49 10.99 13.74
CA LYS A 77 1.17 11.30 14.27
C LYS A 77 0.42 10.10 14.80
N ARG A 78 0.67 8.94 14.20
CA ARG A 78 -0.11 7.80 14.62
C ARG A 78 0.33 7.25 15.96
N GLU A 79 1.53 7.61 16.44
CA GLU A 79 1.87 7.11 17.72
C GLU A 79 1.73 8.12 18.78
N VAL A 80 1.20 9.23 18.51
CA VAL A 80 0.90 10.19 19.50
C VAL A 80 0.04 9.59 20.58
N ASN A 81 -0.96 8.85 20.16
CA ASN A 81 -1.79 8.24 21.14
C ASN A 81 -1.06 7.16 21.86
N GLY A 82 -0.08 6.62 21.28
CA GLY A 82 0.64 5.56 21.93
C GLY A 82 1.40 6.05 23.11
N HIS A 83 1.95 7.25 23.02
CA HIS A 83 2.69 7.65 24.14
C HIS A 83 2.18 8.93 24.69
N ALA A 84 1.33 9.48 24.06
CA ALA A 84 0.70 10.66 24.60
C ALA A 84 1.49 11.29 25.67
#